data_fdf39375f2b8fe74c5dce59c114cc06c
#
_entry.id   fdf39375f2b8fe74c5dce59c114cc06c
#
_cell.length_a   1.000
_cell.length_b   1.000
_cell.length_c   1.000
_cell.angle_alpha   90.00
_cell.angle_beta   90.00
_cell.angle_gamma   90.00
#
_symmetry.space_group_name_H-M   'P 1'
#
loop_
_entity.id
_entity.type
_entity.pdbx_description
1 polymer ?
#
loop_
_entity_poly.entity_id
_entity_poly.type
_entity_poly.pdbx_seq_one_letter_code
_entity_poly.pdbx_strand_id
1 'polypeptide(L)'
;MRRVDLLSDLRYPKQEVAVADSDTIPLPPVVKPVFVDTCRAGMTCIEDYGDSTRRGMASFYEALDRTSSSHPDHDGLVRIAVFGDSFIEADIFTADLREMLQKRFGGCGVGFVTITSMTSGYRPTVRHTFGGWSSHAVTDSVYFDKKKQGISGHYFIPREGAYVELRGQSKYASLLDTCQQASIFFYNKDSVHLTARVNRGESKNYSLGPSGDLQKISVEGRIGSVRWTVDRADSTLFYGLAMDGKKGIILDNFSLRGSSGLSLRGIPQQMLRQFNEQRPYDLIILEYGLNVATERGRIYDNYQKGLLTSIEHLKNCFPQASILLLSVGDRDYKTEDGELRTMPGVKNLIRYQQNIAAESGIAFWNMFEAMGGEGSMANLVHAKPSMANYDYTHINFRGGKHLAGLLYETLIYGKEQYDRRRAYEQE
;
A
#
# COMPACT_ATOMS: atom_id res chain seq x y z
N MET A 1 -60.49 76.35 35.45
CA MET A 1 -61.09 74.99 35.27
C MET A 1 -60.46 74.31 34.09
N ARG A 2 -59.65 73.24 34.35
CA ARG A 2 -59.15 72.40 33.27
C ARG A 2 -60.28 71.47 32.81
N ARG A 3 -60.66 71.56 31.54
CA ARG A 3 -61.63 70.61 30.94
C ARG A 3 -60.92 69.29 30.81
N VAL A 4 -61.42 68.29 31.53
CA VAL A 4 -60.96 66.88 31.37
C VAL A 4 -61.75 66.33 30.18
N ASP A 5 -61.08 65.88 29.15
CA ASP A 5 -61.69 65.22 28.00
C ASP A 5 -61.91 63.77 28.34
N LEU A 6 -63.08 63.40 28.77
CA LEU A 6 -63.48 62.05 29.19
C LEU A 6 -63.64 61.08 28.05
N LEU A 7 -63.41 61.49 26.80
CA LEU A 7 -63.52 60.63 25.61
C LEU A 7 -62.21 60.43 24.87
N SER A 8 -61.11 60.87 25.48
CA SER A 8 -59.79 60.68 24.83
C SER A 8 -59.46 59.27 24.52
N ASP A 9 -59.84 58.34 25.39
CA ASP A 9 -59.55 56.90 25.23
C ASP A 9 -60.40 56.22 24.14
N LEU A 10 -61.51 56.88 23.72
CA LEU A 10 -62.38 56.41 22.63
C LEU A 10 -61.95 56.96 21.26
N ARG A 11 -61.24 58.10 21.24
CA ARG A 11 -60.73 58.71 19.99
C ARG A 11 -59.42 58.18 19.51
N TYR A 12 -58.66 57.63 20.41
CA TYR A 12 -57.36 57.01 20.09
C TYR A 12 -57.34 55.55 20.60
N PRO A 13 -57.70 54.57 19.76
CA PRO A 13 -57.59 53.18 20.17
C PRO A 13 -56.13 52.98 20.59
N LYS A 14 -55.93 52.40 21.78
CA LYS A 14 -54.65 52.00 22.22
C LYS A 14 -54.08 51.04 21.16
N GLN A 15 -52.99 51.45 20.48
CA GLN A 15 -52.21 50.53 19.76
C GLN A 15 -51.66 49.51 20.78
N GLU A 16 -52.15 48.31 20.73
CA GLU A 16 -51.45 47.19 21.37
C GLU A 16 -50.06 47.12 20.74
N VAL A 17 -49.10 47.69 21.43
CA VAL A 17 -47.68 47.38 21.15
C VAL A 17 -47.55 45.87 21.43
N ALA A 18 -47.53 45.06 20.38
CA ALA A 18 -47.09 43.69 20.50
C ALA A 18 -45.75 43.75 21.21
N VAL A 19 -45.74 43.35 22.47
CA VAL A 19 -44.50 43.05 23.17
C VAL A 19 -43.89 41.87 22.38
N ALA A 20 -43.00 42.20 21.47
CA ALA A 20 -42.14 41.17 20.90
C ALA A 20 -41.45 40.49 22.11
N ASP A 21 -41.75 39.24 22.27
CA ASP A 21 -41.03 38.36 23.20
C ASP A 21 -39.55 38.35 22.76
N SER A 22 -38.81 39.36 23.21
CA SER A 22 -37.44 39.63 22.77
C SER A 22 -36.40 39.21 23.81
N ASP A 23 -36.69 38.19 24.59
CA ASP A 23 -35.73 37.69 25.57
C ASP A 23 -35.24 36.24 25.30
N THR A 24 -35.38 35.76 24.07
CA THR A 24 -34.51 34.65 23.62
C THR A 24 -33.25 35.23 22.99
N ILE A 25 -32.28 35.61 23.80
CA ILE A 25 -30.89 35.74 23.32
C ILE A 25 -30.56 34.40 22.70
N PRO A 26 -30.28 34.33 21.38
CA PRO A 26 -29.90 33.06 20.77
C PRO A 26 -28.64 32.59 21.51
N LEU A 27 -28.77 31.47 22.20
CA LEU A 27 -27.60 30.83 22.80
C LEU A 27 -26.56 30.68 21.71
N PRO A 28 -25.29 31.04 21.96
CA PRO A 28 -24.25 30.83 20.99
C PRO A 28 -24.27 29.36 20.58
N PRO A 29 -24.08 29.03 19.29
CA PRO A 29 -24.11 27.68 18.83
C PRO A 29 -23.12 26.86 19.68
N VAL A 30 -23.58 25.73 20.23
CA VAL A 30 -22.70 24.81 20.96
C VAL A 30 -21.67 24.29 19.95
N VAL A 31 -20.45 24.80 20.04
CA VAL A 31 -19.36 24.31 19.20
C VAL A 31 -18.99 22.93 19.72
N LYS A 32 -19.33 21.91 18.94
CA LYS A 32 -18.95 20.53 19.25
C LYS A 32 -17.42 20.45 19.24
N PRO A 33 -16.78 19.91 20.29
CA PRO A 33 -15.32 19.76 20.31
C PRO A 33 -14.84 18.93 19.11
N VAL A 34 -13.67 19.27 18.56
CA VAL A 34 -13.05 18.47 17.50
C VAL A 34 -12.64 17.11 18.07
N PHE A 35 -12.98 16.03 17.37
CA PHE A 35 -12.52 14.69 17.74
C PHE A 35 -11.00 14.61 17.60
N VAL A 36 -10.32 14.14 18.62
CA VAL A 36 -8.87 13.95 18.62
C VAL A 36 -8.57 12.46 18.65
N ASP A 37 -7.87 11.97 17.63
CA ASP A 37 -7.40 10.60 17.61
C ASP A 37 -6.42 10.36 18.75
N THR A 38 -6.55 9.22 19.42
CA THR A 38 -5.68 8.83 20.53
C THR A 38 -4.71 7.74 20.08
N CYS A 39 -3.61 7.60 20.78
CA CYS A 39 -2.68 6.49 20.61
C CYS A 39 -2.68 5.61 21.86
N ARG A 40 -2.72 4.30 21.68
CA ARG A 40 -2.67 3.35 22.79
C ARG A 40 -1.26 3.33 23.38
N ALA A 41 -1.13 3.34 24.70
CA ALA A 41 0.16 3.22 25.36
C ALA A 41 0.91 1.96 24.89
N GLY A 42 2.18 2.13 24.54
CA GLY A 42 3.03 1.04 24.01
C GLY A 42 2.83 0.69 22.54
N MET A 43 1.96 1.39 21.82
CA MET A 43 1.77 1.22 20.37
C MET A 43 2.45 2.38 19.63
N THR A 44 3.12 2.10 18.53
CA THR A 44 3.56 3.11 17.56
C THR A 44 2.41 3.38 16.60
N CYS A 45 1.70 4.48 16.79
CA CYS A 45 0.55 4.83 15.96
C CYS A 45 0.95 5.46 14.62
N ILE A 46 0.04 5.43 13.66
CA ILE A 46 0.20 6.15 12.39
C ILE A 46 0.02 7.65 12.66
N GLU A 47 0.98 8.44 12.19
CA GLU A 47 0.87 9.89 12.09
C GLU A 47 0.23 10.21 10.75
N ASP A 48 -1.03 10.66 10.75
CA ASP A 48 -1.75 10.99 9.52
C ASP A 48 -1.68 12.49 9.25
N TYR A 49 -0.92 12.89 8.24
CA TYR A 49 -0.77 14.27 7.79
C TYR A 49 -1.78 14.66 6.68
N GLY A 50 -2.74 13.78 6.39
CA GLY A 50 -3.84 14.08 5.47
C GLY A 50 -4.77 15.14 6.06
N ASP A 51 -5.26 16.02 5.20
CA ASP A 51 -6.31 17.00 5.54
C ASP A 51 -7.61 16.65 4.81
N SER A 52 -8.64 17.49 4.98
CA SER A 52 -9.94 17.30 4.31
C SER A 52 -9.86 17.22 2.77
N THR A 53 -8.77 17.74 2.17
CA THR A 53 -8.54 17.71 0.72
C THR A 53 -7.71 16.51 0.27
N ARG A 54 -6.84 15.99 1.14
CA ARG A 54 -5.89 14.92 0.85
C ARG A 54 -6.25 13.58 1.47
N ARG A 55 -7.26 13.53 2.33
CA ARG A 55 -7.88 12.35 2.96
C ARG A 55 -6.97 11.41 3.77
N GLY A 56 -5.64 11.51 3.70
CA GLY A 56 -4.71 10.63 4.44
C GLY A 56 -5.10 9.14 4.40
N MET A 57 -5.27 8.50 5.58
CA MET A 57 -5.70 7.09 5.71
C MET A 57 -7.22 6.90 5.60
N ALA A 58 -8.03 7.96 5.60
CA ALA A 58 -9.49 7.86 5.62
C ALA A 58 -10.05 7.05 4.43
N SER A 59 -9.53 7.28 3.21
CA SER A 59 -9.96 6.54 2.01
C SER A 59 -9.74 5.03 2.13
N PHE A 60 -8.62 4.61 2.71
CA PHE A 60 -8.35 3.19 2.96
C PHE A 60 -9.28 2.61 4.03
N TYR A 61 -9.49 3.32 5.14
CA TYR A 61 -10.39 2.86 6.20
C TYR A 61 -11.85 2.75 5.73
N GLU A 62 -12.29 3.67 4.89
CA GLU A 62 -13.58 3.59 4.21
C GLU A 62 -13.66 2.39 3.25
N ALA A 63 -12.59 2.14 2.49
CA ALA A 63 -12.51 1.00 1.60
C ALA A 63 -12.67 -0.34 2.34
N LEU A 64 -12.13 -0.47 3.57
CA LEU A 64 -12.29 -1.68 4.39
C LEU A 64 -13.75 -2.02 4.69
N ASP A 65 -14.65 -1.02 4.77
CA ASP A 65 -16.07 -1.26 5.01
C ASP A 65 -16.72 -2.04 3.84
N ARG A 66 -16.20 -1.91 2.63
CA ARG A 66 -16.69 -2.66 1.46
C ARG A 66 -16.56 -4.16 1.61
N THR A 67 -15.58 -4.64 2.39
CA THR A 67 -15.36 -6.09 2.58
C THR A 67 -16.49 -6.76 3.36
N SER A 68 -17.21 -6.02 4.19
CA SER A 68 -18.33 -6.50 5.02
C SER A 68 -19.71 -6.15 4.45
N SER A 69 -19.78 -5.23 3.49
CA SER A 69 -21.05 -4.80 2.92
C SER A 69 -21.55 -5.77 1.85
N SER A 70 -22.82 -6.20 1.98
CA SER A 70 -23.54 -6.97 0.95
C SER A 70 -24.08 -6.08 -0.18
N HIS A 71 -23.50 -4.87 -0.35
CA HIS A 71 -24.00 -3.91 -1.34
C HIS A 71 -23.72 -4.41 -2.77
N PRO A 72 -24.73 -4.48 -3.64
CA PRO A 72 -24.57 -4.97 -5.01
C PRO A 72 -23.65 -4.12 -5.89
N ASP A 73 -23.43 -2.85 -5.53
CA ASP A 73 -22.62 -1.91 -6.30
C ASP A 73 -21.12 -1.98 -6.01
N HIS A 74 -20.69 -2.83 -5.07
CA HIS A 74 -19.28 -3.00 -4.72
C HIS A 74 -18.86 -4.47 -4.83
N ASP A 75 -17.75 -4.71 -5.50
CA ASP A 75 -17.15 -6.05 -5.59
C ASP A 75 -16.61 -6.59 -4.25
N GLY A 76 -16.62 -5.76 -3.19
CA GLY A 76 -16.13 -6.10 -1.86
C GLY A 76 -14.60 -6.34 -1.83
N LEU A 77 -13.89 -5.82 -2.81
CA LEU A 77 -12.45 -6.02 -2.98
C LEU A 77 -11.68 -4.79 -2.52
N VAL A 78 -10.62 -5.01 -1.74
CA VAL A 78 -9.69 -3.97 -1.28
C VAL A 78 -8.27 -4.39 -1.64
N ARG A 79 -7.54 -3.54 -2.35
CA ARG A 79 -6.18 -3.82 -2.81
C ARG A 79 -5.15 -2.94 -2.13
N ILE A 80 -4.08 -3.58 -1.69
CA ILE A 80 -2.93 -2.95 -1.03
C ILE A 80 -1.70 -3.21 -1.88
N ALA A 81 -0.99 -2.16 -2.29
CA ALA A 81 0.32 -2.26 -2.90
C ALA A 81 1.40 -1.96 -1.87
N VAL A 82 2.38 -2.84 -1.72
CA VAL A 82 3.55 -2.59 -0.87
C VAL A 82 4.77 -2.49 -1.76
N PHE A 83 5.29 -1.28 -1.89
CA PHE A 83 6.55 -1.00 -2.59
C PHE A 83 7.69 -0.92 -1.58
N GLY A 84 8.79 -1.59 -1.87
CA GLY A 84 9.94 -1.56 -0.96
C GLY A 84 11.20 -2.13 -1.58
N ASP A 85 12.21 -2.28 -0.76
CA ASP A 85 13.51 -2.81 -1.16
C ASP A 85 13.71 -4.29 -0.73
N SER A 86 14.94 -4.67 -0.40
CA SER A 86 15.26 -6.05 0.05
C SER A 86 14.67 -6.39 1.41
N PHE A 87 14.23 -5.42 2.20
CA PHE A 87 13.65 -5.63 3.52
C PHE A 87 12.32 -6.40 3.45
N ILE A 88 11.53 -6.18 2.38
CA ILE A 88 10.26 -6.87 2.16
C ILE A 88 10.33 -7.97 1.09
N GLU A 89 11.53 -8.26 0.56
CA GLU A 89 11.73 -9.25 -0.50
C GLU A 89 11.23 -10.65 -0.10
N ALA A 90 10.87 -11.47 -1.06
CA ALA A 90 10.36 -12.83 -0.85
C ALA A 90 9.13 -12.93 0.07
N ASP A 91 8.38 -11.87 0.23
CA ASP A 91 7.26 -11.77 1.18
C ASP A 91 7.68 -11.86 2.66
N ILE A 92 8.93 -11.57 3.03
CA ILE A 92 9.41 -11.66 4.42
C ILE A 92 8.49 -10.90 5.39
N PHE A 93 8.03 -9.72 5.01
CA PHE A 93 7.11 -8.89 5.79
C PHE A 93 5.66 -9.04 5.32
N THR A 94 5.46 -9.05 4.01
CA THR A 94 4.12 -8.96 3.41
C THR A 94 3.32 -10.24 3.52
N ALA A 95 3.94 -11.41 3.72
CA ALA A 95 3.23 -12.68 3.87
C ALA A 95 2.29 -12.68 5.09
N ASP A 96 2.82 -12.31 6.25
CA ASP A 96 2.07 -12.32 7.51
C ASP A 96 1.08 -11.15 7.57
N LEU A 97 1.43 -9.97 7.06
CA LEU A 97 0.48 -8.84 6.95
C LEU A 97 -0.71 -9.21 6.07
N ARG A 98 -0.46 -9.83 4.90
CA ARG A 98 -1.50 -10.34 4.01
C ARG A 98 -2.38 -11.37 4.71
N GLU A 99 -1.79 -12.34 5.40
CA GLU A 99 -2.54 -13.39 6.09
C GLU A 99 -3.46 -12.82 7.17
N MET A 100 -2.95 -11.91 8.01
CA MET A 100 -3.74 -11.29 9.08
C MET A 100 -4.90 -10.46 8.52
N LEU A 101 -4.65 -9.67 7.48
CA LEU A 101 -5.68 -8.87 6.82
C LEU A 101 -6.71 -9.77 6.11
N GLN A 102 -6.28 -10.81 5.39
CA GLN A 102 -7.19 -11.76 4.73
C GLN A 102 -8.03 -12.55 5.74
N LYS A 103 -7.48 -12.92 6.89
CA LYS A 103 -8.25 -13.58 7.96
C LYS A 103 -9.31 -12.65 8.57
N ARG A 104 -9.01 -11.36 8.68
CA ARG A 104 -9.92 -10.37 9.28
C ARG A 104 -11.01 -9.93 8.32
N PHE A 105 -10.67 -9.65 7.06
CA PHE A 105 -11.54 -9.00 6.08
C PHE A 105 -11.92 -9.92 4.90
N GLY A 106 -11.51 -11.18 4.94
CA GLY A 106 -11.66 -12.10 3.82
C GLY A 106 -10.58 -11.87 2.75
N GLY A 107 -10.62 -12.69 1.72
CA GLY A 107 -9.68 -12.68 0.62
C GLY A 107 -8.88 -13.98 0.52
N CYS A 108 -8.20 -14.17 -0.59
CA CYS A 108 -7.31 -15.32 -0.83
C CYS A 108 -6.34 -15.01 -1.97
N GLY A 109 -5.34 -15.86 -2.12
CA GLY A 109 -4.33 -15.74 -3.17
C GLY A 109 -3.18 -14.79 -2.81
N VAL A 110 -2.09 -14.91 -3.56
CA VAL A 110 -0.82 -14.24 -3.28
C VAL A 110 -0.75 -12.80 -3.82
N GLY A 111 -1.73 -12.41 -4.67
CA GLY A 111 -1.69 -11.15 -5.38
C GLY A 111 -0.74 -11.15 -6.58
N PHE A 112 -0.15 -10.01 -6.86
CA PHE A 112 0.74 -9.81 -8.01
C PHE A 112 2.13 -10.44 -7.78
N VAL A 113 2.66 -11.07 -8.83
CA VAL A 113 3.99 -11.67 -8.89
C VAL A 113 4.63 -11.27 -10.23
N THR A 114 5.89 -10.86 -10.21
CA THR A 114 6.67 -10.60 -11.42
C THR A 114 6.86 -11.87 -12.25
N ILE A 115 7.11 -11.74 -13.56
CA ILE A 115 7.30 -12.90 -14.47
C ILE A 115 8.46 -13.79 -14.03
N THR A 116 9.58 -13.19 -13.65
CA THR A 116 10.73 -13.90 -13.07
C THR A 116 11.07 -13.30 -11.70
N SER A 117 11.71 -14.06 -10.84
CA SER A 117 12.15 -13.58 -9.53
C SER A 117 13.39 -14.34 -9.06
N MET A 118 14.39 -13.62 -8.59
CA MET A 118 15.58 -14.21 -7.95
C MET A 118 15.25 -14.94 -6.64
N THR A 119 14.14 -14.59 -6.01
CA THR A 119 13.70 -15.16 -4.73
C THR A 119 12.73 -16.33 -4.88
N SER A 120 12.41 -16.74 -6.11
CA SER A 120 11.45 -17.81 -6.39
C SER A 120 11.75 -19.14 -5.66
N GLY A 121 13.03 -19.44 -5.42
CA GLY A 121 13.46 -20.67 -4.76
C GLY A 121 13.18 -20.72 -3.25
N TYR A 122 13.03 -19.57 -2.58
CA TYR A 122 12.84 -19.50 -1.12
C TYR A 122 11.60 -18.67 -0.68
N ARG A 123 10.86 -18.07 -1.60
CA ARG A 123 9.59 -17.42 -1.31
C ARG A 123 8.53 -18.44 -0.86
N PRO A 124 8.00 -18.40 0.38
CA PRO A 124 7.17 -19.46 0.90
C PRO A 124 5.69 -19.36 0.52
N THR A 125 5.26 -18.23 -0.02
CA THR A 125 3.84 -17.91 -0.27
C THR A 125 3.30 -18.47 -1.57
N VAL A 126 4.17 -18.75 -2.54
CA VAL A 126 3.83 -19.29 -3.86
C VAL A 126 5.00 -20.09 -4.43
N ARG A 127 4.72 -21.20 -5.09
CA ARG A 127 5.71 -21.84 -5.98
C ARG A 127 5.70 -21.12 -7.30
N HIS A 128 6.87 -20.67 -7.72
CA HIS A 128 7.05 -19.86 -8.91
C HIS A 128 8.11 -20.51 -9.80
N THR A 129 7.72 -20.92 -10.99
CA THR A 129 8.63 -21.47 -11.99
C THR A 129 8.46 -20.74 -13.32
N PHE A 130 9.54 -20.55 -14.04
CA PHE A 130 9.53 -19.80 -15.30
C PHE A 130 10.71 -20.22 -16.18
N GLY A 131 10.64 -19.92 -17.46
CA GLY A 131 11.69 -20.15 -18.43
C GLY A 131 11.46 -19.41 -19.74
N GLY A 132 12.54 -19.09 -20.46
CA GLY A 132 12.47 -18.44 -21.78
C GLY A 132 12.29 -16.90 -21.73
N TRP A 133 12.62 -16.22 -20.62
CA TRP A 133 12.46 -14.79 -20.46
C TRP A 133 13.79 -14.04 -20.41
N SER A 134 13.81 -12.84 -21.00
CA SER A 134 14.81 -11.81 -20.71
C SER A 134 14.22 -10.83 -19.70
N SER A 135 14.86 -10.71 -18.54
CA SER A 135 14.44 -9.85 -17.43
C SER A 135 15.23 -8.53 -17.46
N HIS A 136 14.53 -7.42 -17.28
CA HIS A 136 15.11 -6.09 -17.20
C HIS A 136 14.56 -5.38 -15.97
N ALA A 137 15.43 -4.92 -15.08
CA ALA A 137 15.09 -4.19 -13.87
C ALA A 137 15.67 -2.77 -13.88
N VAL A 138 15.00 -1.82 -13.30
CA VAL A 138 15.48 -0.42 -13.23
C VAL A 138 16.77 -0.28 -12.42
N THR A 139 17.14 -1.28 -11.64
CA THR A 139 18.41 -1.40 -10.94
C THR A 139 19.54 -1.93 -11.81
N ASP A 140 19.24 -2.44 -13.01
CA ASP A 140 20.23 -2.90 -14.00
C ASP A 140 20.73 -1.70 -14.81
N SER A 141 21.80 -1.10 -14.38
CA SER A 141 22.20 0.27 -14.72
C SER A 141 22.47 0.60 -16.21
N VAL A 142 22.75 -0.37 -17.09
CA VAL A 142 23.31 -0.06 -18.44
C VAL A 142 22.35 -0.28 -19.60
N TYR A 143 21.36 -1.18 -19.48
CA TYR A 143 20.50 -1.60 -20.60
C TYR A 143 19.00 -1.49 -20.31
N PHE A 144 18.62 -0.75 -19.27
CA PHE A 144 17.22 -0.59 -18.90
C PHE A 144 16.56 0.56 -19.67
N ASP A 145 15.54 0.25 -20.44
CA ASP A 145 14.73 1.25 -21.13
C ASP A 145 13.61 1.74 -20.19
N LYS A 146 13.77 2.93 -19.61
CA LYS A 146 12.80 3.53 -18.68
C LYS A 146 11.40 3.70 -19.27
N LYS A 147 11.28 3.84 -20.61
CA LYS A 147 9.98 3.96 -21.27
C LYS A 147 9.17 2.65 -21.25
N LYS A 148 9.83 1.53 -20.99
CA LYS A 148 9.22 0.19 -20.90
C LYS A 148 8.95 -0.24 -19.47
N GLN A 149 9.35 0.56 -18.48
CA GLN A 149 9.25 0.22 -17.06
C GLN A 149 7.80 -0.02 -16.66
N GLY A 150 7.52 -1.21 -16.09
CA GLY A 150 6.25 -1.54 -15.46
C GLY A 150 6.19 -1.15 -13.99
N ILE A 151 5.03 -1.35 -13.36
CA ILE A 151 4.76 -0.98 -11.97
C ILE A 151 5.76 -1.56 -10.97
N SER A 152 6.25 -2.78 -11.19
CA SER A 152 7.25 -3.45 -10.33
C SER A 152 8.68 -2.98 -10.54
N GLY A 153 8.93 -1.98 -11.39
CA GLY A 153 10.27 -1.59 -11.78
C GLY A 153 10.91 -2.49 -12.84
N HIS A 154 10.15 -3.44 -13.38
CA HIS A 154 10.61 -4.43 -14.36
C HIS A 154 9.82 -4.37 -15.66
N TYR A 155 10.41 -4.94 -16.72
CA TYR A 155 9.73 -5.48 -17.88
C TYR A 155 10.42 -6.77 -18.34
N PHE A 156 9.65 -7.63 -19.01
CA PHE A 156 10.11 -8.96 -19.43
C PHE A 156 9.82 -9.16 -20.90
N ILE A 157 10.80 -9.72 -21.64
CA ILE A 157 10.69 -10.02 -23.05
C ILE A 157 10.71 -11.54 -23.20
N PRO A 158 9.68 -12.16 -23.79
CA PRO A 158 9.63 -13.61 -23.99
C PRO A 158 10.47 -14.05 -25.19
N ARG A 159 10.93 -15.29 -25.14
CA ARG A 159 11.26 -16.09 -26.33
C ARG A 159 10.06 -16.96 -26.67
N GLU A 160 9.98 -17.48 -27.87
CA GLU A 160 8.98 -18.46 -28.24
C GLU A 160 9.00 -19.66 -27.27
N GLY A 161 7.83 -20.08 -26.80
CA GLY A 161 7.69 -21.12 -25.77
C GLY A 161 8.04 -20.65 -24.36
N ALA A 162 8.29 -19.38 -24.12
CA ALA A 162 8.48 -18.84 -22.77
C ALA A 162 7.26 -19.16 -21.90
N TYR A 163 7.52 -19.52 -20.64
CA TYR A 163 6.44 -19.84 -19.71
C TYR A 163 6.68 -19.27 -18.33
N VAL A 164 5.59 -19.10 -17.61
CA VAL A 164 5.57 -18.81 -16.20
C VAL A 164 4.43 -19.57 -15.53
N GLU A 165 4.71 -20.22 -14.39
CA GLU A 165 3.72 -20.98 -13.62
C GLU A 165 3.75 -20.54 -12.17
N LEU A 166 2.58 -20.22 -11.65
CA LEU A 166 2.35 -20.03 -10.21
C LEU A 166 1.54 -21.20 -9.67
N ARG A 167 1.91 -21.67 -8.48
CA ARG A 167 1.13 -22.63 -7.69
C ARG A 167 0.99 -22.12 -6.28
N GLY A 168 -0.25 -22.05 -5.82
CA GLY A 168 -0.57 -21.68 -4.44
C GLY A 168 0.06 -22.62 -3.41
N GLN A 169 0.26 -22.13 -2.22
CA GLN A 169 0.84 -22.84 -1.09
C GLN A 169 0.15 -22.47 0.21
N SER A 170 -0.35 -23.46 0.93
CA SER A 170 -0.97 -23.29 2.27
C SER A 170 -0.01 -23.56 3.43
N LYS A 171 1.21 -24.00 3.16
CA LYS A 171 2.16 -24.39 4.22
C LYS A 171 2.56 -23.23 5.12
N TYR A 172 2.71 -22.02 4.57
CA TYR A 172 3.07 -20.82 5.31
C TYR A 172 1.82 -20.05 5.76
N ALA A 173 0.87 -19.85 4.85
CA ALA A 173 -0.37 -19.10 5.09
C ALA A 173 -1.55 -19.85 4.47
N SER A 174 -2.62 -20.07 5.23
CA SER A 174 -3.71 -20.99 4.88
C SER A 174 -4.56 -20.56 3.68
N LEU A 175 -4.61 -19.27 3.36
CA LEU A 175 -5.47 -18.70 2.30
C LEU A 175 -4.75 -18.52 0.96
N LEU A 176 -3.55 -19.09 0.79
CA LEU A 176 -2.72 -18.93 -0.41
C LEU A 176 -2.66 -20.19 -1.30
N ASP A 177 -3.36 -21.27 -0.94
CA ASP A 177 -3.37 -22.51 -1.72
C ASP A 177 -4.20 -22.41 -3.00
N THR A 178 -5.27 -21.64 -2.97
CA THR A 178 -6.16 -21.40 -4.12
C THR A 178 -6.57 -19.93 -4.20
N CYS A 179 -6.92 -19.51 -5.42
CA CYS A 179 -7.53 -18.22 -5.69
C CYS A 179 -8.75 -18.39 -6.60
N GLN A 180 -9.44 -17.30 -6.88
CA GLN A 180 -10.66 -17.31 -7.71
C GLN A 180 -10.43 -16.74 -9.10
N GLN A 181 -9.36 -15.98 -9.29
CA GLN A 181 -8.96 -15.42 -10.56
C GLN A 181 -7.43 -15.46 -10.69
N ALA A 182 -6.93 -15.81 -11.88
CA ALA A 182 -5.52 -15.64 -12.20
C ALA A 182 -5.38 -14.85 -13.50
N SER A 183 -4.49 -13.86 -13.48
CA SER A 183 -4.33 -12.91 -14.58
C SER A 183 -2.88 -12.77 -14.99
N ILE A 184 -2.65 -12.41 -16.27
CA ILE A 184 -1.34 -12.01 -16.80
C ILE A 184 -1.45 -10.61 -17.41
N PHE A 185 -0.42 -9.76 -17.20
CA PHE A 185 -0.37 -8.37 -17.62
C PHE A 185 0.73 -8.17 -18.66
N PHE A 186 0.41 -7.54 -19.78
CA PHE A 186 1.36 -7.29 -20.86
C PHE A 186 0.96 -6.09 -21.70
N TYR A 187 1.89 -5.61 -22.51
CA TYR A 187 1.67 -4.57 -23.53
C TYR A 187 2.17 -5.12 -24.87
N ASN A 188 1.34 -5.08 -25.90
CA ASN A 188 1.66 -5.65 -27.19
C ASN A 188 1.43 -4.66 -28.34
N LYS A 189 2.46 -4.46 -29.16
CA LYS A 189 2.35 -3.68 -30.40
C LYS A 189 1.90 -4.52 -31.59
N ASP A 190 2.12 -5.82 -31.52
CA ASP A 190 1.76 -6.80 -32.52
C ASP A 190 0.82 -7.86 -31.91
N SER A 191 0.34 -8.77 -32.72
CA SER A 191 -0.50 -9.88 -32.26
C SER A 191 0.25 -10.75 -31.24
N VAL A 192 -0.45 -11.17 -30.21
CA VAL A 192 0.06 -12.07 -29.18
C VAL A 192 -0.80 -13.33 -29.08
N HIS A 193 -0.17 -14.48 -28.98
CA HIS A 193 -0.82 -15.76 -28.77
C HIS A 193 -0.30 -16.37 -27.46
N LEU A 194 -1.21 -16.64 -26.53
CA LEU A 194 -0.92 -17.18 -25.21
C LEU A 194 -1.76 -18.41 -24.94
N THR A 195 -1.21 -19.35 -24.25
CA THR A 195 -1.91 -20.52 -23.71
C THR A 195 -1.94 -20.48 -22.20
N ALA A 196 -3.13 -20.60 -21.60
CA ALA A 196 -3.31 -20.77 -20.16
C ALA A 196 -3.70 -22.19 -19.80
N ARG A 197 -3.07 -22.77 -18.78
CA ARG A 197 -3.44 -24.08 -18.23
C ARG A 197 -3.64 -23.97 -16.72
N VAL A 198 -4.85 -24.21 -16.27
CA VAL A 198 -5.26 -24.14 -14.87
C VAL A 198 -5.30 -25.55 -14.27
N ASN A 199 -4.73 -25.73 -13.07
CA ASN A 199 -4.76 -26.98 -12.29
C ASN A 199 -4.30 -28.21 -13.08
N ARG A 200 -3.41 -28.04 -14.05
CA ARG A 200 -2.96 -29.08 -15.00
C ARG A 200 -4.10 -29.69 -15.86
N GLY A 201 -5.23 -28.98 -15.95
CA GLY A 201 -6.34 -29.33 -16.83
C GLY A 201 -6.06 -29.02 -18.31
N GLU A 202 -7.11 -28.87 -19.08
CA GLU A 202 -7.03 -28.50 -20.49
C GLU A 202 -6.45 -27.09 -20.69
N SER A 203 -5.74 -26.92 -21.79
CA SER A 203 -5.18 -25.63 -22.19
C SER A 203 -6.23 -24.79 -22.90
N LYS A 204 -6.26 -23.49 -22.56
CA LYS A 204 -7.10 -22.51 -23.22
C LYS A 204 -6.23 -21.50 -23.98
N ASN A 205 -6.48 -21.36 -25.26
CA ASN A 205 -5.72 -20.47 -26.14
C ASN A 205 -6.35 -19.08 -26.19
N TYR A 206 -5.53 -18.06 -26.25
CA TYR A 206 -5.90 -16.65 -26.38
C TYR A 206 -5.12 -16.03 -27.51
N SER A 207 -5.82 -15.27 -28.36
CA SER A 207 -5.22 -14.53 -29.46
C SER A 207 -5.75 -13.09 -29.41
N LEU A 208 -4.84 -12.13 -29.23
CA LEU A 208 -5.17 -10.71 -29.20
C LEU A 208 -4.43 -9.98 -30.31
N GLY A 209 -5.13 -9.05 -30.93
CA GLY A 209 -4.53 -8.14 -31.89
C GLY A 209 -3.66 -7.08 -31.24
N PRO A 210 -2.98 -6.24 -32.02
CA PRO A 210 -2.17 -5.13 -31.52
C PRO A 210 -2.96 -4.20 -30.61
N SER A 211 -2.32 -3.69 -29.56
CA SER A 211 -2.89 -2.70 -28.65
C SER A 211 -1.85 -1.64 -28.29
N GLY A 212 -2.31 -0.40 -28.11
CA GLY A 212 -1.53 0.69 -27.56
C GLY A 212 -1.61 0.80 -26.03
N ASP A 213 -2.34 -0.12 -25.38
CA ASP A 213 -2.66 -0.06 -23.96
C ASP A 213 -2.23 -1.33 -23.23
N LEU A 214 -2.12 -1.22 -21.89
CA LEU A 214 -1.89 -2.37 -21.02
C LEU A 214 -3.04 -3.38 -21.16
N GLN A 215 -2.71 -4.60 -21.50
CA GLN A 215 -3.64 -5.71 -21.62
C GLN A 215 -3.61 -6.61 -20.40
N LYS A 216 -4.77 -7.21 -20.09
CA LYS A 216 -4.93 -8.23 -19.05
C LYS A 216 -5.76 -9.39 -19.62
N ILE A 217 -5.24 -10.61 -19.52
CA ILE A 217 -6.03 -11.82 -19.71
C ILE A 217 -6.23 -12.47 -18.36
N SER A 218 -7.47 -12.92 -18.09
CA SER A 218 -7.82 -13.57 -16.83
C SER A 218 -8.48 -14.91 -17.09
N VAL A 219 -8.20 -15.86 -16.19
CA VAL A 219 -8.94 -17.12 -16.04
C VAL A 219 -9.60 -17.14 -14.67
N GLU A 220 -10.77 -17.74 -14.58
CA GLU A 220 -11.59 -17.75 -13.38
C GLU A 220 -11.94 -19.18 -12.95
N GLY A 221 -12.21 -19.36 -11.66
CA GLY A 221 -12.59 -20.63 -11.06
C GLY A 221 -11.81 -20.89 -9.75
N ARG A 222 -11.83 -22.12 -9.26
CA ARG A 222 -10.96 -22.54 -8.16
C ARG A 222 -9.58 -22.89 -8.71
N ILE A 223 -8.61 -21.98 -8.53
CA ILE A 223 -7.29 -22.04 -9.15
C ILE A 223 -6.23 -22.31 -8.09
N GLY A 224 -5.69 -23.53 -8.06
CA GLY A 224 -4.53 -23.90 -7.24
C GLY A 224 -3.21 -23.70 -7.99
N SER A 225 -3.25 -23.73 -9.32
CA SER A 225 -2.09 -23.41 -10.16
C SER A 225 -2.52 -22.86 -11.51
N VAL A 226 -1.69 -21.99 -12.07
CA VAL A 226 -1.86 -21.46 -13.42
C VAL A 226 -0.51 -21.41 -14.12
N ARG A 227 -0.45 -21.93 -15.34
CA ARG A 227 0.70 -21.82 -16.23
C ARG A 227 0.28 -21.03 -17.47
N TRP A 228 1.02 -19.98 -17.74
CA TRP A 228 0.94 -19.20 -18.96
C TRP A 228 2.11 -19.55 -19.85
N THR A 229 1.85 -19.85 -21.12
CA THR A 229 2.87 -20.09 -22.14
C THR A 229 2.70 -19.07 -23.25
N VAL A 230 3.79 -18.51 -23.74
CA VAL A 230 3.83 -17.58 -24.85
C VAL A 230 4.09 -18.39 -26.12
N ASP A 231 3.07 -18.55 -26.93
CA ASP A 231 3.16 -19.31 -28.18
C ASP A 231 3.78 -18.41 -29.27
N ARG A 232 3.35 -17.14 -29.33
CA ARG A 232 3.91 -16.10 -30.20
C ARG A 232 3.70 -14.73 -29.58
N ALA A 233 4.75 -13.91 -29.54
CA ALA A 233 4.67 -12.53 -29.02
C ALA A 233 5.79 -11.67 -29.58
N ASP A 234 5.57 -11.11 -30.76
CA ASP A 234 6.46 -10.11 -31.34
C ASP A 234 6.19 -8.75 -30.67
N SER A 235 7.24 -7.95 -30.42
CA SER A 235 7.12 -6.59 -29.83
C SER A 235 6.22 -6.48 -28.59
N THR A 236 6.23 -7.53 -27.74
CA THR A 236 5.39 -7.62 -26.53
C THR A 236 6.26 -7.53 -25.27
N LEU A 237 5.80 -6.75 -24.32
CA LEU A 237 6.40 -6.62 -22.99
C LEU A 237 5.46 -7.21 -21.96
N PHE A 238 5.97 -8.08 -21.09
CA PHE A 238 5.22 -8.63 -19.98
C PHE A 238 5.64 -7.97 -18.66
N TYR A 239 4.72 -7.86 -17.73
CA TYR A 239 4.95 -7.16 -16.46
C TYR A 239 4.78 -8.07 -15.24
N GLY A 240 3.86 -9.01 -15.29
CA GLY A 240 3.63 -9.95 -14.20
C GLY A 240 2.31 -10.69 -14.33
N LEU A 241 2.02 -11.47 -13.31
CA LEU A 241 0.78 -12.20 -13.14
C LEU A 241 0.20 -11.94 -11.76
N ALA A 242 -1.07 -12.32 -11.56
CA ALA A 242 -1.71 -12.26 -10.26
C ALA A 242 -2.52 -13.52 -9.99
N MET A 243 -2.59 -13.91 -8.72
CA MET A 243 -3.54 -14.90 -8.19
C MET A 243 -4.37 -14.22 -7.12
N ASP A 244 -5.63 -13.94 -7.41
CA ASP A 244 -6.49 -13.06 -6.64
C ASP A 244 -7.77 -13.74 -6.17
N GLY A 245 -8.24 -13.35 -4.99
CA GLY A 245 -9.64 -13.50 -4.59
C GLY A 245 -10.54 -12.52 -5.36
N LYS A 246 -11.84 -12.79 -5.36
CA LYS A 246 -12.87 -11.88 -5.93
C LYS A 246 -13.47 -10.94 -4.87
N LYS A 247 -13.16 -11.14 -3.58
CA LYS A 247 -13.62 -10.34 -2.44
C LYS A 247 -12.53 -10.28 -1.38
N GLY A 248 -12.64 -9.32 -0.46
CA GLY A 248 -11.71 -9.15 0.65
C GLY A 248 -10.39 -8.52 0.24
N ILE A 249 -9.33 -8.85 0.95
CA ILE A 249 -8.02 -8.22 0.78
C ILE A 249 -7.18 -8.93 -0.28
N ILE A 250 -6.60 -8.13 -1.16
CA ILE A 250 -5.46 -8.51 -2.00
C ILE A 250 -4.29 -7.61 -1.62
N LEU A 251 -3.14 -8.21 -1.34
CA LEU A 251 -1.92 -7.47 -1.04
C LEU A 251 -0.81 -7.87 -2.01
N ASP A 252 -0.34 -6.90 -2.77
CA ASP A 252 0.74 -7.06 -3.75
C ASP A 252 2.07 -6.63 -3.17
N ASN A 253 3.11 -7.40 -3.45
CA ASN A 253 4.47 -7.10 -3.06
C ASN A 253 5.29 -6.67 -4.29
N PHE A 254 5.65 -5.39 -4.33
CA PHE A 254 6.52 -4.78 -5.33
C PHE A 254 7.92 -4.51 -4.77
N SER A 255 8.52 -5.53 -4.15
CA SER A 255 9.90 -5.43 -3.69
C SER A 255 10.88 -5.34 -4.86
N LEU A 256 11.85 -4.45 -4.73
CA LEU A 256 12.92 -4.28 -5.70
C LEU A 256 14.25 -4.09 -4.96
N ARG A 257 15.06 -5.13 -4.91
CA ARG A 257 16.36 -5.13 -4.24
C ARG A 257 17.22 -3.93 -4.69
N GLY A 258 17.81 -3.23 -3.73
CA GLY A 258 18.66 -2.07 -4.00
C GLY A 258 17.90 -0.77 -4.33
N SER A 259 16.57 -0.79 -4.36
CA SER A 259 15.78 0.41 -4.61
C SER A 259 15.80 1.37 -3.41
N SER A 260 15.74 2.65 -3.72
CA SER A 260 15.55 3.73 -2.75
C SER A 260 14.17 4.39 -2.85
N GLY A 261 13.28 3.86 -3.70
CA GLY A 261 11.98 4.48 -4.00
C GLY A 261 12.04 5.60 -5.05
N LEU A 262 13.23 6.11 -5.37
CA LEU A 262 13.37 7.21 -6.34
C LEU A 262 13.06 6.80 -7.78
N SER A 263 13.17 5.53 -8.11
CA SER A 263 12.85 5.00 -9.43
C SER A 263 11.35 5.00 -9.75
N LEU A 264 10.48 5.11 -8.74
CA LEU A 264 9.02 5.15 -8.92
C LEU A 264 8.58 6.32 -9.80
N ARG A 265 9.21 7.49 -9.66
CA ARG A 265 8.94 8.67 -10.52
C ARG A 265 9.30 8.48 -11.99
N GLY A 266 10.08 7.45 -12.30
CA GLY A 266 10.50 7.12 -13.67
C GLY A 266 9.56 6.16 -14.39
N ILE A 267 8.58 5.59 -13.72
CA ILE A 267 7.58 4.73 -14.34
C ILE A 267 6.69 5.61 -15.23
N PRO A 268 6.46 5.25 -16.51
CA PRO A 268 5.59 6.05 -17.38
C PRO A 268 4.21 6.28 -16.75
N GLN A 269 3.75 7.52 -16.73
CA GLN A 269 2.46 7.88 -16.10
C GLN A 269 1.29 7.13 -16.74
N GLN A 270 1.31 6.96 -18.07
CA GLN A 270 0.31 6.18 -18.78
C GLN A 270 0.27 4.73 -18.28
N MET A 271 1.44 4.11 -18.07
CA MET A 271 1.54 2.73 -17.54
C MET A 271 0.87 2.61 -16.16
N LEU A 272 1.18 3.53 -15.23
CA LEU A 272 0.58 3.51 -13.90
C LEU A 272 -0.93 3.77 -13.93
N ARG A 273 -1.41 4.69 -14.75
CA ARG A 273 -2.85 4.98 -14.90
C ARG A 273 -3.59 3.78 -15.47
N GLN A 274 -3.08 3.17 -16.53
CA GLN A 274 -3.66 1.95 -17.11
C GLN A 274 -3.60 0.78 -16.15
N PHE A 275 -2.53 0.71 -15.32
CA PHE A 275 -2.46 -0.29 -14.26
C PHE A 275 -3.51 -0.04 -13.19
N ASN A 276 -3.74 1.21 -12.80
CA ASN A 276 -4.81 1.60 -11.88
C ASN A 276 -6.21 1.26 -12.40
N GLU A 277 -6.46 1.41 -13.70
CA GLU A 277 -7.73 1.01 -14.32
C GLU A 277 -7.96 -0.50 -14.24
N GLN A 278 -6.91 -1.31 -14.44
CA GLN A 278 -6.97 -2.76 -14.42
C GLN A 278 -6.89 -3.37 -13.01
N ARG A 279 -6.23 -2.66 -12.09
CA ARG A 279 -5.90 -3.11 -10.73
C ARG A 279 -5.81 -1.91 -9.78
N PRO A 280 -6.96 -1.25 -9.46
CA PRO A 280 -6.96 -0.09 -8.57
C PRO A 280 -6.48 -0.47 -7.16
N TYR A 281 -5.76 0.44 -6.52
CA TYR A 281 -5.29 0.29 -5.13
C TYR A 281 -6.02 1.25 -4.20
N ASP A 282 -6.34 0.77 -3.00
CA ASP A 282 -6.95 1.54 -1.91
C ASP A 282 -5.88 2.03 -0.93
N LEU A 283 -4.76 1.30 -0.81
CA LEU A 283 -3.61 1.67 0.00
C LEU A 283 -2.31 1.37 -0.74
N ILE A 284 -1.41 2.33 -0.74
CA ILE A 284 -0.02 2.18 -1.18
C ILE A 284 0.87 2.35 0.04
N ILE A 285 1.65 1.32 0.38
CA ILE A 285 2.65 1.36 1.44
C ILE A 285 4.02 1.51 0.78
N LEU A 286 4.84 2.45 1.26
CA LEU A 286 6.20 2.69 0.80
C LEU A 286 7.17 2.34 1.92
N GLU A 287 8.02 1.32 1.72
CA GLU A 287 9.05 0.88 2.65
C GLU A 287 10.41 1.04 1.98
N TYR A 288 11.17 2.07 2.37
CA TYR A 288 12.48 2.38 1.81
C TYR A 288 13.38 3.01 2.88
N GLY A 289 14.67 2.93 2.63
CA GLY A 289 15.65 3.63 3.47
C GLY A 289 16.96 2.88 3.66
N LEU A 290 16.95 1.54 3.65
CA LEU A 290 18.17 0.75 3.86
C LEU A 290 19.26 1.06 2.82
N ASN A 291 18.87 1.34 1.57
CA ASN A 291 19.79 1.66 0.48
C ASN A 291 20.17 3.16 0.44
N VAL A 292 19.67 3.96 1.39
CA VAL A 292 19.91 5.40 1.49
C VAL A 292 20.71 5.72 2.74
N ALA A 293 20.41 5.04 3.87
CA ALA A 293 21.09 5.25 5.13
C ALA A 293 22.58 4.91 5.01
N THR A 294 23.43 5.83 5.46
CA THR A 294 24.86 5.63 5.54
C THR A 294 25.36 5.90 6.96
N GLU A 295 26.50 5.32 7.30
CA GLU A 295 27.08 5.41 8.65
C GLU A 295 27.24 6.87 9.11
N ARG A 296 27.65 7.77 8.20
CA ARG A 296 27.88 9.19 8.49
C ARG A 296 26.82 10.11 7.88
N GLY A 297 25.68 9.56 7.44
CA GLY A 297 24.60 10.31 6.79
C GLY A 297 24.01 11.37 7.73
N ARG A 298 24.15 12.65 7.35
CA ARG A 298 23.58 13.79 8.09
C ARG A 298 22.53 14.53 7.29
N ILE A 299 22.69 14.58 5.96
CA ILE A 299 21.88 15.39 5.06
C ILE A 299 21.33 14.48 3.97
N TYR A 300 20.01 14.50 3.81
CA TYR A 300 19.27 13.69 2.84
C TYR A 300 18.36 14.54 1.92
N ASP A 301 18.69 15.82 1.70
CA ASP A 301 17.87 16.76 0.91
C ASP A 301 17.57 16.25 -0.50
N ASN A 302 18.57 15.67 -1.18
CA ASN A 302 18.35 15.11 -2.53
C ASN A 302 17.42 13.89 -2.51
N TYR A 303 17.50 13.08 -1.46
CA TYR A 303 16.59 11.97 -1.27
C TYR A 303 15.17 12.49 -0.99
N GLN A 304 15.01 13.47 -0.09
CA GLN A 304 13.72 14.09 0.21
C GLN A 304 13.07 14.64 -1.07
N LYS A 305 13.75 15.47 -1.83
CA LYS A 305 13.25 16.02 -3.10
C LYS A 305 12.84 14.91 -4.08
N GLY A 306 13.66 13.88 -4.18
CA GLY A 306 13.39 12.76 -5.08
C GLY A 306 12.19 11.92 -4.67
N LEU A 307 12.04 11.64 -3.37
CA LEU A 307 10.92 10.84 -2.86
C LEU A 307 9.60 11.62 -2.87
N LEU A 308 9.63 12.93 -2.58
CA LEU A 308 8.47 13.82 -2.77
C LEU A 308 7.96 13.77 -4.21
N THR A 309 8.87 13.84 -5.20
CA THR A 309 8.50 13.69 -6.61
C THR A 309 7.90 12.31 -6.92
N SER A 310 8.42 11.23 -6.31
CA SER A 310 7.87 9.87 -6.47
C SER A 310 6.47 9.76 -5.87
N ILE A 311 6.24 10.33 -4.68
CA ILE A 311 4.94 10.35 -4.01
C ILE A 311 3.91 11.13 -4.82
N GLU A 312 4.27 12.32 -5.29
CA GLU A 312 3.39 13.14 -6.13
C GLU A 312 3.01 12.42 -7.43
N HIS A 313 3.99 11.73 -8.04
CA HIS A 313 3.73 10.90 -9.22
C HIS A 313 2.72 9.78 -8.95
N LEU A 314 2.85 9.08 -7.80
CA LEU A 314 1.90 8.05 -7.40
C LEU A 314 0.51 8.64 -7.12
N LYS A 315 0.39 9.77 -6.42
CA LYS A 315 -0.88 10.46 -6.19
C LYS A 315 -1.62 10.80 -7.49
N ASN A 316 -0.87 11.29 -8.48
CA ASN A 316 -1.42 11.63 -9.79
C ASN A 316 -1.89 10.41 -10.60
N CYS A 317 -1.36 9.22 -10.30
CA CYS A 317 -1.72 7.98 -10.99
C CYS A 317 -2.75 7.14 -10.22
N PHE A 318 -2.78 7.25 -8.89
CA PHE A 318 -3.68 6.52 -7.98
C PHE A 318 -4.42 7.50 -7.05
N PRO A 319 -5.29 8.37 -7.58
CA PRO A 319 -5.85 9.50 -6.84
C PRO A 319 -6.78 9.10 -5.68
N GLN A 320 -7.25 7.84 -5.68
CA GLN A 320 -8.13 7.32 -4.62
C GLN A 320 -7.37 6.57 -3.52
N ALA A 321 -6.10 6.23 -3.76
CA ALA A 321 -5.32 5.45 -2.81
C ALA A 321 -4.83 6.32 -1.65
N SER A 322 -4.98 5.82 -0.43
CA SER A 322 -4.19 6.28 0.71
C SER A 322 -2.73 5.91 0.52
N ILE A 323 -1.80 6.75 0.99
CA ILE A 323 -0.37 6.44 0.95
C ILE A 323 0.17 6.45 2.38
N LEU A 324 0.87 5.37 2.74
CA LEU A 324 1.53 5.19 4.03
C LEU A 324 3.03 5.02 3.82
N LEU A 325 3.83 5.94 4.32
CA LEU A 325 5.29 5.83 4.31
C LEU A 325 5.75 5.17 5.63
N LEU A 326 6.46 4.05 5.53
CA LEU A 326 7.16 3.45 6.65
C LEU A 326 8.54 4.08 6.77
N SER A 327 8.98 4.41 7.98
CA SER A 327 10.36 4.81 8.18
C SER A 327 11.32 3.66 7.87
N VAL A 328 12.58 3.95 7.60
CA VAL A 328 13.63 2.94 7.66
C VAL A 328 13.64 2.29 9.05
N GLY A 329 13.84 0.97 9.10
CA GLY A 329 14.03 0.23 10.33
C GLY A 329 15.39 0.51 10.99
N ASP A 330 15.62 -0.07 12.17
CA ASP A 330 16.95 -0.02 12.78
C ASP A 330 17.96 -0.78 11.91
N ARG A 331 19.17 -0.28 11.93
CA ARG A 331 20.35 -0.90 11.31
C ARG A 331 21.54 -0.65 12.17
N ASP A 332 22.14 -1.73 12.67
CA ASP A 332 23.32 -1.64 13.52
C ASP A 332 24.61 -1.81 12.72
N TYR A 333 25.65 -1.18 13.20
CA TYR A 333 27.01 -1.33 12.69
C TYR A 333 27.96 -1.58 13.85
N LYS A 334 29.10 -2.19 13.54
CA LYS A 334 30.14 -2.44 14.50
C LYS A 334 31.10 -1.27 14.55
N THR A 335 31.23 -0.64 15.72
CA THR A 335 32.17 0.47 15.96
C THR A 335 33.60 -0.03 15.95
N GLU A 336 34.59 0.87 15.91
CA GLU A 336 36.01 0.55 16.01
C GLU A 336 36.35 -0.21 17.31
N ASP A 337 35.64 0.10 18.40
CA ASP A 337 35.77 -0.58 19.70
C ASP A 337 35.09 -1.96 19.72
N GLY A 338 34.45 -2.35 18.63
CA GLY A 338 33.77 -3.63 18.49
C GLY A 338 32.35 -3.68 19.06
N GLU A 339 31.79 -2.57 19.55
CA GLU A 339 30.41 -2.49 20.02
C GLU A 339 29.42 -2.38 18.86
N LEU A 340 28.23 -2.91 19.07
CA LEU A 340 27.11 -2.75 18.14
C LEU A 340 26.30 -1.52 18.53
N ARG A 341 26.08 -0.63 17.57
CA ARG A 341 25.28 0.59 17.75
C ARG A 341 24.41 0.86 16.53
N THR A 342 23.25 1.44 16.77
CA THR A 342 22.41 1.97 15.70
C THR A 342 23.19 2.96 14.84
N MET A 343 23.12 2.79 13.54
CA MET A 343 23.79 3.65 12.56
C MET A 343 23.27 5.09 12.66
N PRO A 344 24.12 6.09 12.92
CA PRO A 344 23.69 7.49 13.12
C PRO A 344 22.87 8.05 11.94
N GLY A 345 23.18 7.63 10.70
CA GLY A 345 22.46 8.03 9.51
C GLY A 345 21.00 7.57 9.47
N VAL A 346 20.66 6.48 10.17
CA VAL A 346 19.27 5.99 10.28
C VAL A 346 18.40 7.03 10.97
N LYS A 347 18.82 7.52 12.15
CA LYS A 347 18.04 8.50 12.92
C LYS A 347 17.82 9.81 12.14
N ASN A 348 18.82 10.26 11.41
CA ASN A 348 18.69 11.44 10.56
C ASN A 348 17.71 11.16 9.41
N LEU A 349 17.81 10.00 8.74
CA LEU A 349 16.93 9.64 7.63
C LEU A 349 15.46 9.57 8.07
N ILE A 350 15.17 9.03 9.25
CA ILE A 350 13.80 8.95 9.79
C ILE A 350 13.17 10.35 9.88
N ARG A 351 13.90 11.36 10.36
CA ARG A 351 13.43 12.76 10.41
C ARG A 351 13.07 13.29 9.01
N TYR A 352 13.92 12.99 8.01
CA TYR A 352 13.64 13.35 6.63
C TYR A 352 12.39 12.62 6.08
N GLN A 353 12.23 11.34 6.41
CA GLN A 353 11.05 10.57 5.97
C GLN A 353 9.76 11.09 6.63
N GLN A 354 9.79 11.46 7.90
CA GLN A 354 8.67 12.10 8.58
C GLN A 354 8.32 13.45 7.94
N ASN A 355 9.33 14.29 7.65
CA ASN A 355 9.12 15.56 6.94
C ASN A 355 8.54 15.34 5.54
N ILE A 356 9.00 14.32 4.81
CA ILE A 356 8.44 13.95 3.50
C ILE A 356 6.95 13.62 3.63
N ALA A 357 6.57 12.83 4.63
CA ALA A 357 5.17 12.50 4.85
C ALA A 357 4.33 13.74 5.18
N ALA A 358 4.81 14.60 6.06
CA ALA A 358 4.14 15.84 6.43
C ALA A 358 4.00 16.80 5.23
N GLU A 359 5.08 17.03 4.47
CA GLU A 359 5.09 17.92 3.31
C GLU A 359 4.16 17.42 2.19
N SER A 360 4.16 16.10 1.96
CA SER A 360 3.27 15.51 0.96
C SER A 360 1.85 15.25 1.46
N GLY A 361 1.54 15.43 2.76
CA GLY A 361 0.22 15.19 3.34
C GLY A 361 -0.20 13.73 3.18
N ILE A 362 0.67 12.80 3.55
CA ILE A 362 0.41 11.35 3.58
C ILE A 362 0.60 10.82 5.00
N ALA A 363 0.22 9.57 5.21
CA ALA A 363 0.42 8.92 6.50
C ALA A 363 1.88 8.45 6.68
N PHE A 364 2.35 8.42 7.93
CA PHE A 364 3.66 7.97 8.32
C PHE A 364 3.58 6.96 9.47
N TRP A 365 4.35 5.90 9.41
CA TRP A 365 4.52 4.95 10.51
C TRP A 365 6.01 4.78 10.83
N ASN A 366 6.37 5.08 12.07
CA ASN A 366 7.75 4.99 12.53
C ASN A 366 8.11 3.53 12.84
N MET A 367 8.56 2.79 11.82
CA MET A 367 8.94 1.38 11.96
C MET A 367 10.13 1.21 12.90
N PHE A 368 11.07 2.17 12.95
CA PHE A 368 12.20 2.15 13.88
C PHE A 368 11.73 2.11 15.33
N GLU A 369 10.79 2.99 15.71
CA GLU A 369 10.22 2.99 17.07
C GLU A 369 9.41 1.71 17.32
N ALA A 370 8.67 1.24 16.34
CA ALA A 370 7.92 -0.02 16.45
C ALA A 370 8.82 -1.23 16.66
N MET A 371 10.03 -1.23 16.10
CA MET A 371 11.06 -2.25 16.34
C MET A 371 11.62 -2.23 17.77
N GLY A 372 11.45 -1.14 18.49
CA GLY A 372 12.02 -0.91 19.83
C GLY A 372 13.09 0.18 19.86
N GLY A 373 13.27 0.93 18.79
CA GLY A 373 14.19 2.05 18.70
C GLY A 373 15.66 1.62 18.58
N GLU A 374 16.53 2.38 19.22
CA GLU A 374 17.99 2.20 19.16
C GLU A 374 18.44 0.84 19.67
N GLY A 375 19.27 0.13 18.89
CA GLY A 375 19.78 -1.21 19.18
C GLY A 375 18.74 -2.33 18.99
N SER A 376 17.57 -2.03 18.45
CA SER A 376 16.53 -3.04 18.26
C SER A 376 16.92 -4.10 17.23
N MET A 377 17.72 -3.76 16.22
CA MET A 377 18.20 -4.75 15.26
C MET A 377 19.11 -5.79 15.93
N ALA A 378 20.04 -5.36 16.79
CA ALA A 378 20.87 -6.29 17.59
C ALA A 378 20.00 -7.18 18.49
N ASN A 379 18.96 -6.62 19.11
CA ASN A 379 18.02 -7.39 19.93
C ASN A 379 17.30 -8.45 19.11
N LEU A 380 16.86 -8.13 17.88
CA LEU A 380 16.22 -9.08 16.96
C LEU A 380 17.19 -10.19 16.49
N VAL A 381 18.45 -9.84 16.21
CA VAL A 381 19.49 -10.83 15.87
C VAL A 381 19.71 -11.82 16.99
N HIS A 382 19.82 -11.33 18.23
CA HIS A 382 20.12 -12.15 19.40
C HIS A 382 18.89 -12.75 20.11
N ALA A 383 17.69 -12.47 19.61
CA ALA A 383 16.46 -13.10 20.08
C ALA A 383 16.51 -14.62 19.92
N LYS A 384 15.79 -15.35 20.76
CA LYS A 384 15.72 -16.81 20.72
C LYS A 384 14.27 -17.28 20.50
N PRO A 385 13.92 -17.71 19.30
CA PRO A 385 14.74 -17.85 18.09
C PRO A 385 15.04 -16.49 17.43
N SER A 386 16.15 -16.38 16.70
CA SER A 386 16.57 -15.16 16.00
C SER A 386 15.50 -14.65 15.04
N MET A 387 15.30 -13.34 15.00
CA MET A 387 14.34 -12.61 14.16
C MET A 387 15.02 -11.80 13.04
N ALA A 388 16.34 -11.67 13.06
CA ALA A 388 17.10 -10.95 12.03
C ALA A 388 18.38 -11.70 11.69
N ASN A 389 19.06 -11.29 10.61
CA ASN A 389 20.30 -11.87 10.14
C ASN A 389 21.50 -11.24 10.84
N TYR A 390 22.62 -11.95 10.89
CA TYR A 390 23.88 -11.48 11.50
C TYR A 390 24.57 -10.35 10.70
N ASP A 391 23.93 -9.87 9.63
CA ASP A 391 24.34 -8.63 8.95
C ASP A 391 23.84 -7.36 9.64
N TYR A 392 23.04 -7.52 10.70
CA TYR A 392 22.45 -6.44 11.48
C TYR A 392 21.68 -5.40 10.65
N THR A 393 21.12 -5.85 9.54
CA THR A 393 20.42 -5.02 8.56
C THR A 393 19.08 -5.63 8.13
N HIS A 394 19.07 -6.93 7.82
CA HIS A 394 17.90 -7.60 7.27
C HIS A 394 17.23 -8.52 8.29
N ILE A 395 15.92 -8.39 8.39
CA ILE A 395 15.08 -9.32 9.15
C ILE A 395 14.94 -10.66 8.40
N ASN A 396 14.62 -11.71 9.15
CA ASN A 396 14.18 -12.98 8.60
C ASN A 396 12.64 -13.10 8.68
N PHE A 397 12.05 -14.23 8.28
CA PHE A 397 10.60 -14.42 8.31
C PHE A 397 9.96 -14.27 9.70
N ARG A 398 10.69 -14.58 10.79
CA ARG A 398 10.17 -14.36 12.15
C ARG A 398 10.12 -12.88 12.50
N GLY A 399 11.15 -12.12 12.14
CA GLY A 399 11.17 -10.67 12.27
C GLY A 399 10.11 -10.02 11.40
N GLY A 400 9.96 -10.50 10.16
CA GLY A 400 8.89 -10.05 9.26
C GLY A 400 7.50 -10.26 9.85
N LYS A 401 7.24 -11.43 10.42
CA LYS A 401 5.99 -11.73 11.13
C LYS A 401 5.76 -10.81 12.32
N HIS A 402 6.80 -10.56 13.12
CA HIS A 402 6.72 -9.66 14.26
C HIS A 402 6.35 -8.24 13.85
N LEU A 403 7.09 -7.66 12.89
CA LEU A 403 6.83 -6.30 12.40
C LEU A 403 5.49 -6.18 11.66
N ALA A 404 5.12 -7.19 10.88
CA ALA A 404 3.82 -7.24 10.22
C ALA A 404 2.67 -7.25 11.25
N GLY A 405 2.86 -7.93 12.39
CA GLY A 405 1.92 -7.91 13.52
C GLY A 405 1.74 -6.52 14.09
N LEU A 406 2.85 -5.81 14.35
CA LEU A 406 2.81 -4.44 14.87
C LEU A 406 2.11 -3.48 13.92
N LEU A 407 2.42 -3.55 12.61
CA LEU A 407 1.73 -2.72 11.62
C LEU A 407 0.25 -3.09 11.49
N TYR A 408 -0.08 -4.39 11.50
CA TYR A 408 -1.46 -4.85 11.46
C TYR A 408 -2.28 -4.30 12.63
N GLU A 409 -1.79 -4.42 13.86
CA GLU A 409 -2.46 -3.89 15.06
C GLU A 409 -2.67 -2.38 14.96
N THR A 410 -1.68 -1.66 14.44
CA THR A 410 -1.76 -0.21 14.23
C THR A 410 -2.79 0.16 13.17
N LEU A 411 -2.86 -0.58 12.05
CA LEU A 411 -3.87 -0.36 11.01
C LEU A 411 -5.29 -0.63 11.54
N ILE A 412 -5.48 -1.69 12.32
CA ILE A 412 -6.79 -2.01 12.93
C ILE A 412 -7.18 -0.93 13.94
N TYR A 413 -6.26 -0.51 14.80
CA TYR A 413 -6.52 0.56 15.76
C TYR A 413 -6.86 1.89 15.05
N GLY A 414 -6.15 2.23 13.99
CA GLY A 414 -6.44 3.41 13.17
C GLY A 414 -7.84 3.35 12.55
N LYS A 415 -8.28 2.17 12.07
CA LYS A 415 -9.66 1.95 11.59
C LYS A 415 -10.68 2.18 12.71
N GLU A 416 -10.43 1.68 13.92
CA GLU A 416 -11.30 1.90 15.08
C GLU A 416 -11.40 3.38 15.44
N GLN A 417 -10.29 4.13 15.38
CA GLN A 417 -10.30 5.59 15.63
C GLN A 417 -11.08 6.32 14.52
N TYR A 418 -10.90 5.93 13.26
CA TYR A 418 -11.66 6.47 12.14
C TYR A 418 -13.18 6.26 12.32
N ASP A 419 -13.61 5.06 12.71
CA ASP A 419 -15.03 4.75 12.91
C ASP A 419 -15.64 5.55 14.06
N ARG A 420 -14.89 5.71 15.17
CA ARG A 420 -15.33 6.54 16.32
C ARG A 420 -15.45 8.01 15.93
N ARG A 421 -14.48 8.55 15.18
CA ARG A 421 -14.53 9.93 14.69
C ARG A 421 -15.73 10.15 13.78
N ARG A 422 -15.95 9.26 12.82
CA ARG A 422 -17.08 9.30 11.90
C ARG A 422 -18.43 9.25 12.63
N ALA A 423 -18.59 8.38 13.61
CA ALA A 423 -19.77 8.33 14.45
C ALA A 423 -19.97 9.64 15.22
N TYR A 424 -18.91 10.16 15.83
CA TYR A 424 -18.95 11.44 16.57
C TYR A 424 -19.34 12.63 15.68
N GLU A 425 -18.85 12.68 14.44
CA GLU A 425 -19.15 13.78 13.50
C GLU A 425 -20.59 13.72 12.97
N GLN A 426 -21.22 12.54 12.96
CA GLN A 426 -22.60 12.33 12.51
C GLN A 426 -23.66 12.60 13.60
N GLU A 427 -23.29 12.60 14.88
CA GLU A 427 -24.14 13.02 16.01
C GLU A 427 -24.24 14.55 16.11
#